data_ecf6d2aca1ae636d30ce2e63619e1954
#
_entry.id   ecf6d2aca1ae636d30ce2e63619e1954
#
_cell.length_a   1.000
_cell.length_b   1.000
_cell.length_c   1.000
_cell.angle_alpha   90.00
_cell.angle_beta   90.00
_cell.angle_gamma   90.00
#
_symmetry.space_group_name_H-M   'P 1'
#
loop_
_entity.id
_entity.type
_entity.pdbx_description
1 polymer ?
#
loop_
_entity_poly.entity_id
_entity_poly.type
_entity_poly.pdbx_seq_one_letter_code
_entity_poly.pdbx_strand_id
1 'polypeptide(L)'
;MFIKASLDKSKVVKIRKKYGIPKGNITYTDLDKPAKPLFSAKHKLVGKPDYIVKRKEGHIPVEVKSSSVEIPYKSHIMQLAAYCLLVEDVYNAKVPYGIIVYGDRQFKIPYSNILKTRLIITIDEMRNCLRTNGRLKEKA
;
A
#
# COMPACT_ATOMS: atom_id res chain seq x y z
N MET A 1 14.80 1.80 11.89
CA MET A 1 14.31 2.19 11.88
C MET A 1 13.50 2.68 12.40
N PHE A 2 13.45 3.18 13.15
CA PHE A 2 12.71 3.43 13.01
C PHE A 2 11.99 4.52 13.42
N ILE A 3 11.52 5.05 12.70
CA ILE A 3 10.45 6.04 12.56
C ILE A 3 9.49 6.08 13.72
N LYS A 4 9.28 4.93 14.28
CA LYS A 4 8.45 4.72 15.44
C LYS A 4 8.84 5.60 16.64
N ALA A 5 10.14 5.82 16.83
CA ALA A 5 10.66 6.61 17.94
C ALA A 5 10.51 8.12 17.70
N SER A 6 10.30 8.55 16.47
CA SER A 6 10.22 9.97 16.12
C SER A 6 8.79 10.51 15.95
N LEU A 7 7.76 9.64 16.10
CA LEU A 7 6.36 10.07 15.97
C LEU A 7 5.82 10.64 17.27
N ASP A 8 5.53 11.92 17.26
CA ASP A 8 4.86 12.61 18.35
C ASP A 8 3.37 12.27 18.33
N LYS A 9 2.80 11.96 19.50
CA LYS A 9 1.39 11.63 19.64
C LYS A 9 0.47 12.74 19.14
N SER A 10 0.82 14.00 19.36
CA SER A 10 0.04 15.14 18.89
C SER A 10 0.03 15.20 17.35
N LYS A 11 1.15 14.92 16.70
CA LYS A 11 1.22 14.82 15.24
C LYS A 11 0.37 13.69 14.69
N VAL A 12 0.39 12.53 15.33
CA VAL A 12 -0.42 11.38 14.94
C VAL A 12 -1.89 11.74 14.99
N VAL A 13 -2.36 12.40 16.05
CA VAL A 13 -3.76 12.83 16.17
C VAL A 13 -4.13 13.80 15.05
N LYS A 14 -3.29 14.79 14.76
CA LYS A 14 -3.53 15.76 13.69
C LYS A 14 -3.60 15.10 12.32
N ILE A 15 -2.68 14.18 12.06
CA ILE A 15 -2.63 13.44 10.79
C ILE A 15 -3.91 12.61 10.62
N ARG A 16 -4.33 11.90 11.65
CA ARG A 16 -5.57 11.11 11.62
C ARG A 16 -6.78 11.97 11.35
N LYS A 17 -6.87 13.12 12.01
CA LYS A 17 -7.98 14.06 11.83
C LYS A 17 -8.00 14.63 10.41
N LYS A 18 -6.82 15.01 9.88
CA LYS A 18 -6.70 15.60 8.54
C LYS A 18 -7.03 14.62 7.42
N TYR A 19 -6.56 13.38 7.53
CA TYR A 19 -6.65 12.39 6.44
C TYR A 19 -7.67 11.28 6.70
N GLY A 20 -8.36 11.30 7.84
CA GLY A 20 -9.33 10.27 8.17
C GLY A 20 -8.72 8.89 8.37
N ILE A 21 -7.55 8.82 8.96
CA ILE A 21 -6.81 7.57 9.14
C ILE A 21 -7.55 6.63 10.10
N PRO A 22 -7.70 5.35 9.73
CA PRO A 22 -8.36 4.37 10.59
C PRO A 22 -7.68 4.21 11.94
N LYS A 23 -8.45 3.78 12.94
CA LYS A 23 -7.94 3.50 14.28
C LYS A 23 -6.90 2.38 14.26
N GLY A 24 -5.95 2.46 15.19
CA GLY A 24 -4.87 1.51 15.35
C GLY A 24 -3.54 2.23 15.55
N ASN A 25 -2.48 1.49 15.82
CA ASN A 25 -1.15 2.07 15.99
C ASN A 25 -0.50 2.28 14.61
N ILE A 26 -0.13 3.53 14.32
CA ILE A 26 0.60 3.84 13.09
C ILE A 26 2.04 3.38 13.28
N THR A 27 2.47 2.39 12.48
CA THR A 27 3.82 1.83 12.53
C THR A 27 4.70 2.34 11.39
N TYR A 28 4.10 3.00 10.39
CA TYR A 28 4.79 3.53 9.22
C TYR A 28 3.98 4.68 8.67
N THR A 29 4.62 5.76 8.24
CA THR A 29 3.97 6.85 7.53
C THR A 29 4.94 7.54 6.57
N ASP A 30 4.45 7.92 5.40
CA ASP A 30 5.18 8.70 4.38
C ASP A 30 4.61 10.12 4.22
N LEU A 31 3.54 10.47 4.95
CA LEU A 31 2.85 11.75 4.76
C LEU A 31 3.48 12.91 5.51
N ASP A 32 4.05 12.68 6.67
CA ASP A 32 4.68 13.74 7.48
C ASP A 32 6.13 13.98 7.06
N LYS A 33 6.88 12.91 6.88
CA LYS A 33 8.26 12.94 6.39
C LYS A 33 8.41 11.83 5.36
N PRO A 34 9.23 12.03 4.31
CA PRO A 34 9.51 10.93 3.38
C PRO A 34 9.98 9.69 4.14
N ALA A 35 9.28 8.60 3.99
CA ALA A 35 9.64 7.33 4.60
C ALA A 35 10.59 6.56 3.70
N LYS A 36 11.31 5.62 4.31
CA LYS A 36 12.12 4.69 3.53
C LYS A 36 11.20 3.73 2.78
N PRO A 37 11.41 3.53 1.47
CA PRO A 37 10.57 2.59 0.72
C PRO A 37 10.64 1.18 1.28
N LEU A 38 9.53 0.47 1.20
CA LEU A 38 9.51 -0.95 1.46
C LEU A 38 10.01 -1.67 0.20
N PHE A 39 10.87 -2.63 0.38
CA PHE A 39 11.46 -3.39 -0.73
C PHE A 39 11.30 -4.88 -0.49
N SER A 40 10.74 -5.58 -1.48
CA SER A 40 10.63 -7.03 -1.49
C SER A 40 11.51 -7.61 -2.58
N ALA A 41 12.60 -8.27 -2.19
CA ALA A 41 13.46 -8.98 -3.13
C ALA A 41 12.73 -10.16 -3.77
N LYS A 42 11.88 -10.84 -2.99
CA LYS A 42 11.11 -11.99 -3.45
C LYS A 42 10.20 -11.64 -4.62
N HIS A 43 9.49 -10.53 -4.51
CA HIS A 43 8.52 -10.10 -5.51
C HIS A 43 9.05 -9.02 -6.46
N LYS A 44 10.27 -8.54 -6.21
CA LYS A 44 10.90 -7.46 -6.97
C LYS A 44 10.00 -6.23 -7.02
N LEU A 45 9.47 -5.86 -5.86
CA LEU A 45 8.61 -4.71 -5.70
C LEU A 45 9.22 -3.72 -4.73
N VAL A 46 8.96 -2.45 -5.00
CA VAL A 46 9.31 -1.37 -4.09
C VAL A 46 8.13 -0.40 -4.04
N GLY A 47 7.85 0.14 -2.87
CA GLY A 47 6.76 1.09 -2.74
C GLY A 47 6.70 1.71 -1.35
N LYS A 48 5.90 2.78 -1.27
CA LYS A 48 5.68 3.53 -0.04
C LYS A 48 4.18 3.68 0.20
N PRO A 49 3.55 2.81 1.02
CA PRO A 49 2.18 3.10 1.44
C PRO A 49 2.15 4.39 2.24
N ASP A 50 1.03 5.11 2.21
CA ASP A 50 0.92 6.33 3.00
C ASP A 50 1.00 6.05 4.48
N TYR A 51 0.34 4.96 4.93
CA TYR A 51 0.38 4.52 6.32
C TYR A 51 0.37 3.01 6.41
N ILE A 52 0.88 2.50 7.53
CA ILE A 52 0.63 1.13 7.97
C ILE A 52 0.11 1.23 9.38
N VAL A 53 -1.07 0.66 9.61
CA VAL A 53 -1.72 0.64 10.92
C VAL A 53 -1.67 -0.79 11.45
N LYS A 54 -1.22 -0.97 12.68
CA LYS A 54 -1.22 -2.27 13.34
C LYS A 54 -2.50 -2.43 14.14
N ARG A 55 -3.21 -3.51 13.88
CA ARG A 55 -4.43 -3.92 14.59
C ARG A 55 -4.26 -5.35 15.09
N LYS A 56 -5.24 -5.82 15.89
CA LYS A 56 -5.23 -7.20 16.40
C LYS A 56 -5.18 -8.22 15.25
N GLU A 57 -5.91 -7.97 14.18
CA GLU A 57 -6.00 -8.87 13.03
C GLU A 57 -4.77 -8.86 12.12
N GLY A 58 -3.89 -7.87 12.25
CA GLY A 58 -2.68 -7.80 11.46
C GLY A 58 -2.25 -6.39 11.11
N HIS A 59 -1.37 -6.28 10.12
CA HIS A 59 -0.89 -5.00 9.61
C HIS A 59 -1.75 -4.56 8.44
N ILE A 60 -2.21 -3.31 8.48
CA ILE A 60 -3.18 -2.77 7.52
C ILE A 60 -2.54 -1.62 6.75
N PRO A 61 -2.17 -1.80 5.47
CA PRO A 61 -1.73 -0.69 4.65
C PRO A 61 -2.90 0.24 4.35
N VAL A 62 -2.63 1.54 4.39
CA VAL A 62 -3.64 2.57 4.12
C VAL A 62 -3.11 3.49 3.02
N GLU A 63 -3.92 3.69 1.99
CA GLU A 63 -3.64 4.62 0.90
C GLU A 63 -4.65 5.74 0.93
N VAL A 64 -4.16 6.98 0.91
CA VAL A 64 -5.01 8.18 0.92
C VAL A 64 -5.03 8.77 -0.48
N LYS A 65 -6.24 9.01 -0.99
CA LYS A 65 -6.45 9.63 -2.30
C LYS A 65 -7.20 10.94 -2.14
N SER A 66 -6.84 11.92 -2.93
CA SER A 66 -7.46 13.25 -2.90
C SER A 66 -8.83 13.28 -3.58
N SER A 67 -9.10 12.34 -4.47
CA SER A 67 -10.38 12.30 -5.19
C SER A 67 -11.50 11.79 -4.31
N SER A 68 -12.74 12.11 -4.68
CA SER A 68 -13.94 11.60 -4.04
C SER A 68 -14.64 10.67 -5.02
N VAL A 69 -14.89 9.44 -4.62
CA VAL A 69 -15.51 8.42 -5.47
C VAL A 69 -16.53 7.61 -4.68
N GLU A 70 -17.53 7.07 -5.37
CA GLU A 70 -18.53 6.20 -4.74
C GLU A 70 -18.03 4.77 -4.65
N ILE A 71 -17.21 4.34 -5.62
CA ILE A 71 -16.64 3.00 -5.69
C ILE A 71 -15.15 3.15 -5.98
N PRO A 72 -14.28 2.41 -5.28
CA PRO A 72 -12.82 2.51 -5.52
C PRO A 72 -12.45 2.18 -6.95
N TYR A 73 -11.51 2.94 -7.51
CA TYR A 73 -10.96 2.65 -8.82
C TYR A 73 -10.16 1.35 -8.78
N LYS A 74 -10.29 0.57 -9.85
CA LYS A 74 -9.58 -0.70 -9.99
C LYS A 74 -8.06 -0.54 -9.87
N SER A 75 -7.51 0.54 -10.45
CA SER A 75 -6.09 0.84 -10.35
C SER A 75 -5.65 1.11 -8.91
N HIS A 76 -6.50 1.77 -8.12
CA HIS A 76 -6.20 2.04 -6.71
C HIS A 76 -6.26 0.76 -5.87
N ILE A 77 -7.20 -0.13 -6.19
CA ILE A 77 -7.30 -1.44 -5.52
C ILE A 77 -6.03 -2.26 -5.80
N MET A 78 -5.54 -2.25 -7.04
CA MET A 78 -4.34 -2.99 -7.41
C MET A 78 -3.09 -2.39 -6.75
N GLN A 79 -3.01 -1.06 -6.65
CA GLN A 79 -1.94 -0.39 -5.93
C GLN A 79 -1.93 -0.79 -4.45
N LEU A 80 -3.10 -0.77 -3.83
CA LEU A 80 -3.25 -1.19 -2.43
C LEU A 80 -2.87 -2.66 -2.25
N ALA A 81 -3.27 -3.53 -3.19
CA ALA A 81 -2.90 -4.94 -3.16
C ALA A 81 -1.38 -5.13 -3.20
N ALA A 82 -0.69 -4.31 -4.01
CA ALA A 82 0.77 -4.33 -4.07
C ALA A 82 1.39 -3.93 -2.71
N TYR A 83 0.82 -2.94 -2.04
CA TYR A 83 1.26 -2.56 -0.70
C TYR A 83 1.00 -3.67 0.32
N CYS A 84 -0.14 -4.36 0.21
CA CYS A 84 -0.43 -5.51 1.07
C CYS A 84 0.63 -6.61 0.89
N LEU A 85 1.01 -6.89 -0.35
CA LEU A 85 2.05 -7.88 -0.65
C LEU A 85 3.41 -7.45 -0.08
N LEU A 86 3.77 -6.18 -0.23
CA LEU A 86 5.00 -5.62 0.33
C LEU A 86 5.04 -5.75 1.85
N VAL A 87 3.96 -5.36 2.52
CA VAL A 87 3.88 -5.42 3.99
C VAL A 87 3.95 -6.85 4.48
N GLU A 88 3.22 -7.75 3.81
CA GLU A 88 3.24 -9.18 4.13
C GLU A 88 4.67 -9.74 4.09
N ASP A 89 5.42 -9.41 3.05
CA ASP A 89 6.78 -9.92 2.85
C ASP A 89 7.80 -9.23 3.75
N VAL A 90 7.81 -7.89 3.77
CA VAL A 90 8.83 -7.12 4.49
C VAL A 90 8.72 -7.29 6.00
N TYR A 91 7.50 -7.30 6.54
CA TYR A 91 7.27 -7.45 7.98
C TYR A 91 7.05 -8.89 8.39
N ASN A 92 6.98 -9.82 7.44
CA ASN A 92 6.62 -11.22 7.70
C ASN A 92 5.37 -11.28 8.59
N ALA A 93 4.35 -10.53 8.18
CA ALA A 93 3.16 -10.27 8.97
C ALA A 93 1.90 -10.66 8.21
N LYS A 94 0.82 -10.88 8.96
CA LYS A 94 -0.49 -11.11 8.37
C LYS A 94 -1.09 -9.78 7.92
N VAL A 95 -1.60 -9.74 6.69
CA VAL A 95 -2.28 -8.60 6.11
C VAL A 95 -3.68 -9.06 5.67
N PRO A 96 -4.71 -8.87 6.51
CA PRO A 96 -6.05 -9.36 6.16
C PRO A 96 -6.75 -8.48 5.13
N TYR A 97 -6.45 -7.19 5.12
CA TYR A 97 -7.05 -6.23 4.20
C TYR A 97 -6.20 -4.97 4.14
N GLY A 98 -6.48 -4.11 3.17
CA GLY A 98 -5.99 -2.75 3.15
C GLY A 98 -7.16 -1.78 3.19
N ILE A 99 -6.87 -0.49 3.35
CA ILE A 99 -7.89 0.55 3.38
C ILE A 99 -7.52 1.64 2.41
N ILE A 100 -8.48 2.07 1.58
CA ILE A 100 -8.35 3.25 0.73
C ILE A 100 -9.22 4.35 1.33
N VAL A 101 -8.64 5.52 1.52
CA VAL A 101 -9.36 6.69 2.03
C VAL A 101 -9.55 7.68 0.88
N TYR A 102 -10.80 7.97 0.53
CA TYR A 102 -11.18 8.98 -0.45
C TYR A 102 -11.94 10.08 0.28
N GLY A 103 -11.29 11.21 0.52
CA GLY A 103 -11.93 12.30 1.24
C GLY A 103 -12.47 11.85 2.59
N ASP A 104 -13.80 11.80 2.72
CA ASP A 104 -14.47 11.40 3.95
C ASP A 104 -14.87 9.92 3.99
N ARG A 105 -14.62 9.16 2.93
CA ARG A 105 -14.99 7.75 2.82
C ARG A 105 -13.79 6.84 2.96
N GLN A 106 -14.02 5.70 3.60
CA GLN A 106 -13.01 4.65 3.74
C GLN A 106 -13.55 3.36 3.16
N PHE A 107 -12.72 2.69 2.37
CA PHE A 107 -13.07 1.40 1.78
C PHE A 107 -12.10 0.33 2.26
N LYS A 108 -12.66 -0.68 2.90
CA LYS A 108 -11.90 -1.85 3.34
C LYS A 108 -11.83 -2.84 2.19
N ILE A 109 -10.64 -3.11 1.71
CA ILE A 109 -10.42 -4.02 0.58
C ILE A 109 -9.78 -5.31 1.10
N PRO A 110 -10.53 -6.42 1.11
CA PRO A 110 -9.97 -7.68 1.58
C PRO A 110 -8.77 -8.10 0.73
N TYR A 111 -7.67 -8.45 1.39
CA TYR A 111 -6.51 -9.00 0.73
C TYR A 111 -6.66 -10.51 0.63
N SER A 112 -7.54 -10.93 -0.27
CA SER A 112 -7.87 -12.33 -0.49
C SER A 112 -6.82 -13.01 -1.38
N ASN A 113 -6.83 -14.34 -1.39
CA ASN A 113 -5.99 -15.10 -2.30
C ASN A 113 -6.31 -14.77 -3.77
N ILE A 114 -7.57 -14.48 -4.07
CA ILE A 114 -7.99 -14.09 -5.42
C ILE A 114 -7.34 -12.76 -5.82
N LEU A 115 -7.38 -11.76 -4.94
CA LEU A 115 -6.78 -10.46 -5.21
C LEU A 115 -5.26 -10.58 -5.33
N LYS A 116 -4.63 -11.33 -4.44
CA LYS A 116 -3.19 -11.58 -4.47
C LYS A 116 -2.78 -12.25 -5.78
N THR A 117 -3.52 -13.25 -6.22
CA THR A 117 -3.25 -13.96 -7.48
C THR A 117 -3.38 -13.02 -8.67
N ARG A 118 -4.45 -12.22 -8.72
CA ARG A 118 -4.64 -11.22 -9.78
C ARG A 118 -3.51 -10.20 -9.83
N LEU A 119 -3.05 -9.75 -8.66
CA LEU A 119 -1.93 -8.83 -8.57
C LEU A 119 -0.67 -9.44 -9.17
N ILE A 120 -0.33 -10.66 -8.78
CA ILE A 120 0.86 -11.35 -9.27
C ILE A 120 0.81 -11.54 -10.78
N ILE A 121 -0.34 -11.95 -11.30
CA ILE A 121 -0.55 -12.10 -12.75
C ILE A 121 -0.36 -10.75 -13.45
N THR A 122 -0.96 -9.69 -12.92
CA THR A 122 -0.85 -8.34 -13.49
C THR A 122 0.60 -7.85 -13.53
N ILE A 123 1.34 -8.07 -12.46
CA ILE A 123 2.76 -7.70 -12.39
C ILE A 123 3.55 -8.46 -13.45
N ASP A 124 3.31 -9.76 -13.58
CA ASP A 124 4.00 -10.59 -14.57
C ASP A 124 3.68 -10.14 -15.99
N GLU A 125 2.42 -9.83 -16.28
CA GLU A 125 2.00 -9.30 -17.58
C GLU A 125 2.69 -7.98 -17.91
N MET A 126 2.77 -7.07 -16.94
CA MET A 126 3.45 -5.79 -17.11
C MET A 126 4.93 -5.99 -17.41
N ARG A 127 5.60 -6.88 -16.72
CA ARG A 127 7.02 -7.20 -16.94
C ARG A 127 7.25 -7.82 -18.30
N ASN A 128 6.38 -8.72 -18.72
CA ASN A 128 6.45 -9.35 -20.05
C ASN A 128 6.24 -8.32 -21.15
N CYS A 129 5.29 -7.42 -20.99
CA CYS A 129 5.03 -6.33 -21.93
C CYS A 129 6.26 -5.44 -22.10
N LEU A 130 6.90 -5.05 -21.00
CA LEU A 130 8.11 -4.24 -21.03
C LEU A 130 9.27 -4.95 -21.73
N ARG A 131 9.45 -6.24 -21.50
CA ARG A 131 10.47 -7.03 -22.18
C ARG A 131 10.23 -7.12 -23.67
N THR A 132 9.00 -7.37 -24.07
CA THR A 132 8.59 -7.46 -25.49
C THR A 132 8.83 -6.12 -26.19
N ASN A 133 8.43 -5.02 -25.59
CA ASN A 133 8.64 -3.69 -26.14
C ASN A 133 10.14 -3.36 -26.26
N GLY A 134 10.94 -3.76 -25.28
CA GLY A 134 12.38 -3.60 -25.34
C GLY A 134 12.99 -4.37 -26.51
N ARG A 135 12.56 -5.60 -26.74
CA ARG A 135 13.04 -6.42 -27.86
C ARG A 135 12.65 -5.80 -29.21
N LEU A 136 11.43 -5.29 -29.31
CA LEU A 136 10.98 -4.65 -30.55
C LEU A 136 11.80 -3.38 -30.85
N LYS A 137 12.13 -2.61 -29.84
CA LYS A 137 12.98 -1.43 -29.99
C LYS A 137 14.39 -1.79 -30.44
N GLU A 138 14.95 -2.87 -29.91
CA GLU A 138 16.28 -3.34 -30.30
C GLU A 138 16.32 -3.80 -31.76
N LYS A 139 15.23 -4.34 -32.28
CA LYS A 139 15.13 -4.80 -33.66
C LYS A 139 14.84 -3.66 -34.64
N ALA A 140 14.30 -2.58 -34.17
CA ALA A 140 14.00 -1.43 -34.99
C ALA A 140 15.21 -0.52 -35.18
#